data_e6b192e13f5b18fedfd7c1458cb189ae
#
_entry.id   e6b192e13f5b18fedfd7c1458cb189ae
#
_cell.length_a   1.000
_cell.length_b   1.000
_cell.length_c   1.000
_cell.angle_alpha   90.00
_cell.angle_beta   90.00
_cell.angle_gamma   90.00
#
_symmetry.space_group_name_H-M   'P 1'
#
loop_
_entity.id
_entity.type
_entity.pdbx_description
1 polymer ?
#
loop_
_entity_poly.entity_id
_entity_poly.type
_entity_poly.pdbx_seq_one_letter_code
_entity_poly.pdbx_strand_id
1 'polypeptide(L)'
;MLTNHHVIAGADTPGSKVQVTLNDGSRRSAQFVASDVNTDVGVLKIDDANDLPVMQFGNSDELRVGQEVVAVGSPLGLSATVTSGIVSALNRPVRASQGGGESSLMDGIQTDAAINPGNSGGPLVDRSGNLIGMNSAIASPVSYTHLTLPTKA
;
A
#
# COMPACT_ATOMS: atom_id res chain seq x y z
N MET A 1 4.34 -10.09 -3.74
CA MET A 1 4.20 -8.63 -3.76
C MET A 1 2.99 -8.25 -2.94
N LEU A 2 3.10 -7.27 -2.06
CA LEU A 2 1.96 -6.67 -1.35
C LEU A 2 1.43 -5.47 -2.15
N THR A 3 0.12 -5.25 -2.08
CA THR A 3 -0.60 -4.12 -2.67
C THR A 3 -1.94 -3.94 -1.96
N ASN A 4 -2.73 -2.95 -2.34
CA ASN A 4 -4.09 -2.84 -1.83
C ASN A 4 -5.05 -3.81 -2.53
N HIS A 5 -6.10 -4.27 -1.79
CA HIS A 5 -7.17 -5.06 -2.36
C HIS A 5 -7.85 -4.32 -3.52
N HIS A 6 -8.18 -3.03 -3.33
CA HIS A 6 -8.89 -2.26 -4.36
C HIS A 6 -8.08 -2.07 -5.65
N VAL A 7 -6.74 -2.17 -5.60
CA VAL A 7 -5.88 -2.09 -6.79
C VAL A 7 -5.96 -3.36 -7.63
N ILE A 8 -6.20 -4.50 -6.98
CA ILE A 8 -6.30 -5.83 -7.63
C ILE A 8 -7.71 -6.41 -7.60
N ALA A 9 -8.71 -5.56 -7.41
CA ALA A 9 -10.10 -6.01 -7.41
C ALA A 9 -10.44 -6.73 -8.72
N GLY A 10 -11.00 -7.94 -8.61
CA GLY A 10 -11.31 -8.81 -9.75
C GLY A 10 -10.16 -9.71 -10.23
N ALA A 11 -8.98 -9.61 -9.64
CA ALA A 11 -7.86 -10.50 -9.97
C ALA A 11 -8.09 -11.96 -9.56
N ASP A 12 -9.02 -12.20 -8.64
CA ASP A 12 -9.49 -13.52 -8.19
C ASP A 12 -10.48 -14.19 -9.15
N THR A 13 -10.95 -13.46 -10.16
CA THR A 13 -11.90 -14.00 -11.14
C THR A 13 -11.21 -15.03 -12.04
N PRO A 14 -11.83 -16.19 -12.30
CA PRO A 14 -11.25 -17.19 -13.19
C PRO A 14 -10.89 -16.62 -14.56
N GLY A 15 -9.65 -16.82 -14.99
CA GLY A 15 -9.13 -16.32 -16.25
C GLY A 15 -8.56 -14.90 -16.21
N SER A 16 -8.61 -14.22 -15.09
CA SER A 16 -7.95 -12.93 -14.88
C SER A 16 -6.45 -13.05 -15.06
N LYS A 17 -5.86 -12.07 -15.74
CA LYS A 17 -4.42 -11.95 -15.90
C LYS A 17 -3.94 -10.67 -15.23
N VAL A 18 -3.07 -10.80 -14.24
CA VAL A 18 -2.40 -9.67 -13.62
C VAL A 18 -1.02 -9.51 -14.21
N GLN A 19 -0.67 -8.28 -14.55
CA GLN A 19 0.63 -7.94 -15.08
C GLN A 19 1.26 -6.86 -14.20
N VAL A 20 2.49 -7.07 -13.79
CA VAL A 20 3.29 -6.13 -13.00
C VAL A 20 4.36 -5.54 -13.89
N THR A 21 4.38 -4.21 -14.00
CA THR A 21 5.46 -3.50 -14.68
C THR A 21 6.53 -3.13 -13.67
N LEU A 22 7.76 -3.56 -13.90
CA LEU A 22 8.90 -3.28 -13.04
C LEU A 22 9.49 -1.89 -13.36
N ASN A 23 10.40 -1.43 -12.50
CA ASN A 23 11.02 -0.11 -12.65
C ASN A 23 11.87 0.05 -13.92
N ASP A 24 12.38 -1.04 -14.45
CA ASP A 24 13.11 -1.08 -15.73
C ASP A 24 12.19 -1.11 -16.98
N GLY A 25 10.87 -1.06 -16.76
CA GLY A 25 9.84 -1.14 -17.80
C GLY A 25 9.51 -2.56 -18.23
N SER A 26 10.20 -3.57 -17.74
CA SER A 26 9.87 -4.97 -18.02
C SER A 26 8.54 -5.36 -17.37
N ARG A 27 7.85 -6.31 -17.97
CA ARG A 27 6.55 -6.79 -17.51
C ARG A 27 6.64 -8.24 -17.10
N ARG A 28 6.08 -8.55 -15.95
CA ARG A 28 5.97 -9.90 -15.40
C ARG A 28 4.53 -10.26 -15.15
N SER A 29 4.16 -11.50 -15.42
CA SER A 29 2.87 -12.04 -14.99
C SER A 29 2.87 -12.22 -13.49
N ALA A 30 1.70 -12.07 -12.89
CA ALA A 30 1.51 -12.32 -11.48
C ALA A 30 0.20 -13.08 -11.25
N GLN A 31 0.19 -13.88 -10.22
CA GLN A 31 -0.94 -14.69 -9.81
C GLN A 31 -1.55 -14.10 -8.53
N PHE A 32 -2.88 -14.06 -8.49
CA PHE A 32 -3.59 -13.72 -7.26
C PHE A 32 -3.33 -14.81 -6.21
N VAL A 33 -2.97 -14.39 -5.01
CA VAL A 33 -2.76 -15.29 -3.87
C VAL A 33 -3.91 -15.16 -2.89
N ALA A 34 -4.13 -13.96 -2.39
CA ALA A 34 -5.20 -13.66 -1.45
C ALA A 34 -5.44 -12.13 -1.38
N SER A 35 -6.60 -11.75 -0.89
CA SER A 35 -6.85 -10.38 -0.47
C SER A 35 -7.88 -10.31 0.65
N ASP A 36 -7.83 -9.23 1.40
CA ASP A 36 -8.80 -8.92 2.43
C ASP A 36 -9.37 -7.53 2.18
N VAL A 37 -10.68 -7.48 1.97
CA VAL A 37 -11.43 -6.24 1.74
C VAL A 37 -11.43 -5.35 2.98
N ASN A 38 -11.44 -5.95 4.17
CA ASN A 38 -11.55 -5.22 5.43
C ASN A 38 -10.29 -4.44 5.76
N THR A 39 -9.12 -4.98 5.45
CA THR A 39 -7.82 -4.34 5.66
C THR A 39 -7.28 -3.68 4.39
N ASP A 40 -8.00 -3.80 3.28
CA ASP A 40 -7.57 -3.33 1.96
C ASP A 40 -6.18 -3.84 1.56
N VAL A 41 -5.83 -5.06 1.95
CA VAL A 41 -4.55 -5.70 1.63
C VAL A 41 -4.75 -6.77 0.57
N GLY A 42 -3.87 -6.79 -0.42
CA GLY A 42 -3.81 -7.81 -1.45
C GLY A 42 -2.41 -8.40 -1.62
N VAL A 43 -2.34 -9.65 -1.99
CA VAL A 43 -1.10 -10.38 -2.20
C VAL A 43 -1.08 -11.00 -3.59
N LEU A 44 -0.03 -10.70 -4.33
CA LEU A 44 0.26 -11.28 -5.63
C LEU A 44 1.59 -12.05 -5.58
N LYS A 45 1.67 -13.14 -6.31
CA LYS A 45 2.92 -13.84 -6.61
C LYS A 45 3.36 -13.48 -8.01
N ILE A 46 4.49 -12.79 -8.11
CA ILE A 46 5.11 -12.46 -9.40
C ILE A 46 5.84 -13.69 -9.91
N ASP A 47 5.62 -14.04 -11.17
CA ASP A 47 6.35 -15.12 -11.84
C ASP A 47 7.79 -14.67 -12.11
N ASP A 48 8.75 -15.61 -12.06
CA ASP A 48 10.16 -15.36 -12.33
C ASP A 48 10.77 -14.19 -11.52
N ALA A 49 10.47 -14.15 -10.22
CA ALA A 49 10.83 -13.05 -9.32
C ALA A 49 12.14 -13.24 -8.55
N ASN A 50 12.96 -14.23 -8.91
CA ASN A 50 14.17 -14.60 -8.15
C ASN A 50 15.26 -13.51 -8.14
N ASP A 51 15.22 -12.59 -9.09
CA ASP A 51 16.15 -11.49 -9.28
C ASP A 51 15.64 -10.16 -8.67
N LEU A 52 14.44 -10.15 -8.08
CA LEU A 52 13.86 -8.93 -7.57
C LEU A 52 14.33 -8.65 -6.13
N PRO A 53 14.71 -7.39 -5.83
CA PRO A 53 15.06 -7.00 -4.49
C PRO A 53 13.83 -7.09 -3.57
N VAL A 54 14.04 -7.56 -2.35
CA VAL A 54 12.99 -7.71 -1.35
C VAL A 54 13.14 -6.61 -0.30
N MET A 55 12.06 -5.88 -0.05
CA MET A 55 12.00 -4.86 0.99
C MET A 55 11.91 -5.54 2.37
N GLN A 56 12.65 -5.02 3.34
CA GLN A 56 12.58 -5.49 4.72
C GLN A 56 11.37 -4.90 5.42
N PHE A 57 10.75 -5.67 6.29
CA PHE A 57 9.68 -5.17 7.17
C PHE A 57 10.28 -4.41 8.34
N GLY A 58 9.78 -3.22 8.59
CA GLY A 58 10.01 -2.47 9.82
C GLY A 58 9.01 -2.87 10.91
N ASN A 59 9.12 -2.21 12.07
CA ASN A 59 8.19 -2.38 13.17
C ASN A 59 7.30 -1.16 13.32
N SER A 60 6.04 -1.28 12.93
CA SER A 60 5.07 -0.17 13.02
C SER A 60 4.66 0.15 14.47
N ASP A 61 4.80 -0.80 15.39
CA ASP A 61 4.49 -0.57 16.81
C ASP A 61 5.50 0.38 17.49
N GLU A 62 6.69 0.57 16.89
CA GLU A 62 7.72 1.46 17.39
C GLU A 62 7.66 2.87 16.79
N LEU A 63 6.71 3.12 15.89
CA LEU A 63 6.57 4.43 15.27
C LEU A 63 6.22 5.51 16.28
N ARG A 64 6.73 6.71 16.02
CA ARG A 64 6.48 7.89 16.86
C ARG A 64 5.99 9.05 15.99
N VAL A 65 5.07 9.82 16.51
CA VAL A 65 4.65 11.08 15.89
C VAL A 65 5.87 11.99 15.74
N GLY A 66 6.01 12.60 14.58
CA GLY A 66 7.16 13.40 14.17
C GLY A 66 8.30 12.60 13.51
N GLN A 67 8.23 11.28 13.47
CA GLN A 67 9.21 10.44 12.76
C GLN A 67 9.10 10.65 11.26
N GLU A 68 10.24 10.84 10.58
CA GLU A 68 10.28 10.98 9.12
C GLU A 68 9.90 9.69 8.42
N VAL A 69 9.12 9.84 7.35
CA VAL A 69 8.66 8.76 6.50
C VAL A 69 8.69 9.16 5.02
N VAL A 70 8.80 8.17 4.17
CA VAL A 70 8.79 8.35 2.72
C VAL A 70 7.71 7.44 2.13
N ALA A 71 6.83 8.03 1.35
CA ALA A 71 5.83 7.30 0.57
C ALA A 71 6.30 7.15 -0.87
N VAL A 72 6.23 5.95 -1.41
CA VAL A 72 6.58 5.65 -2.79
C VAL A 72 5.33 5.16 -3.51
N GLY A 73 5.14 5.63 -4.73
CA GLY A 73 4.04 5.21 -5.59
C GLY A 73 4.47 5.17 -7.05
N SER A 74 3.61 4.63 -7.89
CA SER A 74 3.81 4.62 -9.34
C SER A 74 2.51 5.06 -10.03
N PRO A 75 2.16 6.34 -9.91
CA PRO A 75 0.94 6.84 -10.53
C PRO A 75 1.00 6.64 -12.04
N LEU A 76 -0.05 6.04 -12.58
CA LEU A 76 -0.23 5.82 -14.03
C LEU A 76 0.85 4.96 -14.71
N GLY A 77 1.69 4.24 -13.95
CA GLY A 77 2.76 3.39 -14.49
C GLY A 77 3.87 4.16 -15.21
N LEU A 78 4.00 5.46 -14.99
CA LEU A 78 4.92 6.30 -15.76
C LEU A 78 6.25 6.58 -15.07
N SER A 79 6.31 6.68 -13.78
CA SER A 79 7.56 6.88 -13.02
C SER A 79 7.26 6.76 -11.53
N ALA A 80 8.19 6.22 -10.79
CA ALA A 80 8.09 6.20 -9.33
C ALA A 80 7.95 7.64 -8.81
N THR A 81 6.87 7.90 -8.08
CA THR A 81 6.68 9.15 -7.36
C THR A 81 7.09 8.92 -5.92
N VAL A 82 7.92 9.80 -5.41
CA VAL A 82 8.41 9.76 -4.03
C VAL A 82 7.98 11.04 -3.34
N THR A 83 7.31 10.90 -2.20
CA THR A 83 6.95 12.01 -1.34
C THR A 83 7.45 11.75 0.08
N SER A 84 7.81 12.79 0.80
CA SER A 84 8.30 12.68 2.17
C SER A 84 7.47 13.53 3.12
N GLY A 85 7.45 13.10 4.36
CA GLY A 85 6.74 13.78 5.43
C GLY A 85 7.10 13.16 6.78
N ILE A 86 6.20 13.30 7.73
CA ILE A 86 6.33 12.73 9.07
C ILE A 86 5.11 11.88 9.42
N VAL A 87 5.24 11.04 10.42
CA VAL A 87 4.09 10.46 11.11
C VAL A 87 3.36 11.59 11.84
N SER A 88 2.17 11.95 11.38
CA SER A 88 1.35 13.03 11.97
C SER A 88 0.50 12.52 13.14
N ALA A 89 0.02 11.28 13.05
CA ALA A 89 -0.72 10.61 14.11
C ALA A 89 -0.66 9.08 13.95
N LEU A 90 -0.91 8.37 15.02
CA LEU A 90 -1.03 6.91 15.07
C LEU A 90 -2.42 6.51 15.55
N ASN A 91 -2.80 5.26 15.29
CA ASN A 91 -4.07 4.65 15.72
C ASN A 91 -5.29 5.48 15.30
N ARG A 92 -5.25 6.06 14.10
CA ARG A 92 -6.40 6.77 13.55
C ARG A 92 -7.37 5.78 12.96
N PRO A 93 -8.66 5.81 13.39
CA PRO A 93 -9.67 4.94 12.80
C PRO A 93 -9.89 5.35 11.33
N VAL A 94 -9.53 4.47 10.44
CA VAL A 94 -9.72 4.61 8.99
C VAL A 94 -10.81 3.65 8.54
N ARG A 95 -11.71 4.12 7.71
CA ARG A 95 -12.71 3.24 7.08
C ARG A 95 -12.22 2.82 5.71
N ALA A 96 -11.94 1.55 5.54
CA ALA A 96 -11.79 0.98 4.21
C ALA A 96 -13.20 0.77 3.64
N SER A 97 -13.69 1.68 2.85
CA SER A 97 -14.94 1.47 2.12
C SER A 97 -14.77 1.79 0.65
N GLN A 98 -14.74 0.75 -0.15
CA GLN A 98 -15.13 0.84 -1.55
C GLN A 98 -16.28 -0.15 -1.76
N GLY A 99 -17.48 0.37 -2.02
CA GLY A 99 -18.57 -0.45 -2.55
C GLY A 99 -19.68 -0.89 -1.59
N GLY A 100 -20.12 -0.05 -0.66
CA GLY A 100 -21.45 -0.22 -0.03
C GLY A 100 -21.61 -1.37 0.98
N GLY A 101 -20.51 -1.95 1.45
CA GLY A 101 -20.50 -2.94 2.53
C GLY A 101 -20.20 -2.32 3.90
N GLU A 102 -20.30 -3.12 4.95
CA GLU A 102 -19.89 -2.71 6.30
C GLU A 102 -18.43 -2.28 6.28
N SER A 103 -18.16 -1.02 6.63
CA SER A 103 -16.81 -0.50 6.66
C SER A 103 -16.10 -0.98 7.92
N SER A 104 -15.03 -1.74 7.74
CA SER A 104 -14.11 -2.06 8.84
C SER A 104 -13.35 -0.82 9.27
N LEU A 105 -13.21 -0.67 10.58
CA LEU A 105 -12.33 0.33 11.15
C LEU A 105 -10.94 -0.29 11.30
N MET A 106 -9.95 0.36 10.74
CA MET A 106 -8.54 -0.03 10.86
C MET A 106 -7.77 1.05 11.59
N ASP A 107 -6.75 0.66 12.32
CA ASP A 107 -5.82 1.62 12.92
C ASP A 107 -4.83 2.11 11.85
N GLY A 108 -4.98 3.35 11.45
CA GLY A 108 -4.16 3.96 10.41
C GLY A 108 -2.99 4.77 10.96
N ILE A 109 -1.90 4.78 10.20
CA ILE A 109 -0.80 5.73 10.34
C ILE A 109 -1.16 6.96 9.52
N GLN A 110 -1.28 8.12 10.14
CA GLN A 110 -1.47 9.37 9.43
C GLN A 110 -0.13 10.01 9.14
N THR A 111 0.06 10.47 7.90
CA THR A 111 1.25 11.24 7.48
C THR A 111 0.84 12.48 6.71
N ASP A 112 1.70 13.48 6.68
CA ASP A 112 1.60 14.66 5.81
C ASP A 112 2.37 14.49 4.48
N ALA A 113 3.06 13.36 4.29
CA ALA A 113 3.55 12.98 2.98
C ALA A 113 2.39 12.93 1.98
N ALA A 114 2.55 13.54 0.81
CA ALA A 114 1.48 13.62 -0.18
C ALA A 114 1.13 12.23 -0.72
N ILE A 115 -0.06 11.73 -0.37
CA ILE A 115 -0.65 10.51 -0.92
C ILE A 115 -1.78 10.91 -1.86
N ASN A 116 -1.66 10.52 -3.11
CA ASN A 116 -2.61 10.82 -4.17
C ASN A 116 -3.04 9.53 -4.88
N PRO A 117 -4.12 9.54 -5.67
CA PRO A 117 -4.45 8.44 -6.55
C PRO A 117 -3.23 8.02 -7.39
N GLY A 118 -2.87 6.73 -7.35
CA GLY A 118 -1.67 6.18 -7.95
C GLY A 118 -0.57 5.82 -6.97
N ASN A 119 -0.59 6.32 -5.72
CA ASN A 119 0.30 5.85 -4.66
C ASN A 119 -0.26 4.61 -3.94
N SER A 120 -1.55 4.30 -4.11
CA SER A 120 -2.20 3.15 -3.46
C SER A 120 -1.46 1.84 -3.76
N GLY A 121 -1.25 1.04 -2.73
CA GLY A 121 -0.52 -0.22 -2.79
C GLY A 121 1.00 -0.08 -2.73
N GLY A 122 1.52 1.14 -2.86
CA GLY A 122 2.93 1.44 -2.68
C GLY A 122 3.35 1.47 -1.21
N PRO A 123 4.66 1.35 -0.93
CA PRO A 123 5.16 1.33 0.44
C PRO A 123 5.22 2.73 1.07
N LEU A 124 4.96 2.77 2.38
CA LEU A 124 5.47 3.78 3.28
C LEU A 124 6.69 3.20 4.00
N VAL A 125 7.80 3.90 3.96
CA VAL A 125 9.06 3.44 4.55
C VAL A 125 9.59 4.41 5.57
N ASP A 126 10.38 3.88 6.52
CA ASP A 126 11.18 4.67 7.44
C ASP A 126 12.48 5.19 6.79
N ARG A 127 13.30 5.92 7.56
CA ARG A 127 14.60 6.44 7.09
C ARG A 127 15.60 5.35 6.69
N SER A 128 15.41 4.14 7.16
CA SER A 128 16.25 2.98 6.82
C SER A 128 15.77 2.22 5.58
N GLY A 129 14.63 2.64 5.01
CA GLY A 129 13.99 2.00 3.87
C GLY A 129 13.18 0.76 4.23
N ASN A 130 12.88 0.53 5.51
CA ASN A 130 12.03 -0.56 5.94
C ASN A 130 10.56 -0.22 5.74
N LEU A 131 9.78 -1.19 5.33
CA LEU A 131 8.34 -1.08 5.14
C LEU A 131 7.63 -0.95 6.49
N ILE A 132 7.00 0.19 6.74
CA ILE A 132 6.24 0.47 7.96
C ILE A 132 4.75 0.67 7.69
N GLY A 133 4.36 0.80 6.42
CA GLY A 133 2.97 0.97 6.01
C GLY A 133 2.78 0.78 4.51
N MET A 134 1.52 0.71 4.11
CA MET A 134 1.12 0.67 2.72
C MET A 134 0.21 1.87 2.44
N ASN A 135 0.55 2.62 1.40
CA ASN A 135 -0.23 3.79 1.01
C ASN A 135 -1.62 3.38 0.55
N SER A 136 -2.64 4.01 1.08
CA SER A 136 -4.00 3.85 0.60
C SER A 136 -4.62 5.24 0.40
N ALA A 137 -4.83 5.63 -0.84
CA ALA A 137 -5.55 6.84 -1.16
C ALA A 137 -7.05 6.56 -1.04
N ILE A 138 -7.61 6.87 0.13
CA ILE A 138 -9.04 6.74 0.38
C ILE A 138 -9.70 8.04 -0.11
N ALA A 139 -10.69 7.92 -0.97
CA ALA A 139 -11.53 9.04 -1.36
C ALA A 139 -12.39 9.47 -0.16
N SER A 140 -11.89 10.45 0.60
CA SER A 140 -12.64 11.12 1.65
C SER A 140 -12.85 12.57 1.24
N PRO A 141 -14.04 13.18 1.50
CA PRO A 141 -14.28 14.59 1.26
C PRO A 141 -13.42 15.51 2.14
N VAL A 142 -12.69 14.96 3.08
CA VAL A 142 -11.69 15.66 3.90
C VAL A 142 -10.34 15.04 3.56
N SER A 143 -9.38 15.86 3.12
CA SER A 143 -8.01 15.45 2.80
C SER A 143 -7.28 14.83 3.99
N TYR A 144 -7.55 13.57 4.25
CA TYR A 144 -6.72 12.76 5.14
C TYR A 144 -5.95 11.76 4.31
N THR A 145 -4.66 11.81 4.40
CA THR A 145 -3.75 10.80 3.88
C THR A 145 -3.69 9.67 4.90
N HIS A 146 -4.30 8.54 4.59
CA HIS A 146 -4.36 7.42 5.52
C HIS A 146 -3.52 6.25 5.02
N LEU A 147 -2.84 5.62 5.93
CA LEU A 147 -2.01 4.46 5.71
C LEU A 147 -2.41 3.36 6.67
N THR A 148 -2.50 2.16 6.17
CA THR A 148 -2.81 0.99 6.99
C THR A 148 -1.69 -0.03 6.91
N LEU A 149 -1.33 -0.61 8.05
CA LEU A 149 -0.52 -1.81 8.13
C LEU A 149 -1.31 -2.94 8.74
N PRO A 150 -1.14 -4.17 8.25
CA PRO A 150 -1.57 -5.32 9.01
C PRO A 150 -0.68 -5.40 10.27
N THR A 151 -1.29 -5.19 11.42
CA THR A 151 -0.68 -5.49 12.70
C THR A 151 -0.72 -6.99 12.92
N LYS A 152 0.41 -7.57 13.12
CA LYS A 152 0.69 -8.95 13.60
C LYS A 152 0.13 -10.10 12.76
N ALA A 153 1.05 -10.85 12.20
CA ALA A 153 0.89 -12.29 12.07
C ALA A 153 1.08 -12.95 13.44
#